data_759d6a482576c6310001013d861251c9
#
_entry.id   759d6a482576c6310001013d861251c9
#
_cell.length_a   1.000
_cell.length_b   1.000
_cell.length_c   1.000
_cell.angle_alpha   90.00
_cell.angle_beta   90.00
_cell.angle_gamma   90.00
#
_symmetry.space_group_name_H-M   'P 1'
#
loop_
_entity.id
_entity.type
_entity.pdbx_description
1 polymer ?
#
loop_
_entity_poly.entity_id
_entity_poly.type
_entity_poly.pdbx_seq_one_letter_code
_entity_poly.pdbx_strand_id
1 'polypeptide(L)'
;DPTTGTLAEQGPYWMKYYVEGRPFQESTRTSDKDRAKRILKIKEGEIAAGLYRGPNIDRTRYEDLAELVRQDYELNKRKTGRRVSEYQHHLEPYFRKMRISAITTERIKAYIVKRQGEGAANGTINRETGFLKRMFRMGFQQTPQLVARVPHIPQLKEYNIRSGFFEHEDFLALRGALPDYAQVAATLAYYSGMRMGEVCSLQWRQINWTEGKLFLQAQDTKTNTPRVLYLTGDLYRVLLAWKTRCDLKWPGCPWIC
;
A
#
# COMPACT_ATOMS: atom_id res chain seq x y z
N ASP A 1 -16.76 0.15 -58.07
CA ASP A 1 -16.13 -0.12 -59.34
C ASP A 1 -17.25 -0.09 -60.42
N PRO A 2 -17.18 0.76 -61.42
CA PRO A 2 -18.25 0.91 -62.41
C PRO A 2 -18.38 -0.29 -63.34
N THR A 3 -17.48 -1.31 -63.25
CA THR A 3 -17.47 -2.48 -64.13
C THR A 3 -18.02 -3.77 -63.51
N THR A 4 -18.25 -3.85 -62.20
CA THR A 4 -18.68 -5.12 -61.54
C THR A 4 -19.91 -5.04 -60.64
N GLY A 5 -20.51 -3.86 -60.49
CA GLY A 5 -21.74 -3.71 -59.67
C GLY A 5 -21.65 -4.18 -58.21
N THR A 6 -20.47 -4.54 -57.71
CA THR A 6 -20.24 -4.99 -56.35
C THR A 6 -20.14 -3.79 -55.43
N LEU A 7 -21.13 -3.62 -54.55
CA LEU A 7 -21.10 -2.63 -53.48
C LEU A 7 -19.87 -2.97 -52.61
N ALA A 8 -18.96 -2.01 -52.48
CA ALA A 8 -17.86 -2.13 -51.53
C ALA A 8 -18.45 -2.39 -50.14
N GLU A 9 -17.99 -3.44 -49.46
CA GLU A 9 -18.37 -3.67 -48.06
C GLU A 9 -18.05 -2.42 -47.25
N GLN A 10 -19.10 -1.72 -46.80
CA GLN A 10 -18.91 -0.59 -45.91
C GLN A 10 -18.34 -1.08 -44.60
N GLY A 11 -17.12 -0.67 -44.30
CA GLY A 11 -16.51 -0.92 -43.00
C GLY A 11 -17.36 -0.31 -41.86
N PRO A 12 -17.02 -0.61 -40.61
CA PRO A 12 -17.79 -0.15 -39.48
C PRO A 12 -17.80 1.37 -39.37
N TYR A 13 -18.96 1.95 -39.03
CA TYR A 13 -19.08 3.37 -38.75
C TYR A 13 -18.20 3.80 -37.62
N TRP A 14 -17.65 5.01 -37.70
CA TRP A 14 -16.89 5.67 -36.63
C TRP A 14 -17.76 6.78 -36.02
N MET A 15 -17.78 6.83 -34.68
CA MET A 15 -18.44 7.87 -33.94
C MET A 15 -17.42 8.87 -33.39
N LYS A 16 -17.76 10.17 -33.46
CA LYS A 16 -17.00 11.26 -32.84
C LYS A 16 -17.86 11.87 -31.74
N TYR A 17 -17.32 11.99 -30.56
CA TYR A 17 -18.01 12.61 -29.42
C TYR A 17 -17.03 13.42 -28.60
N TYR A 18 -17.54 14.24 -27.67
CA TYR A 18 -16.72 15.13 -26.87
C TYR A 18 -16.92 14.84 -25.38
N VAL A 19 -15.81 14.82 -24.62
CA VAL A 19 -15.79 14.70 -23.16
C VAL A 19 -14.98 15.86 -22.62
N GLU A 20 -15.59 16.70 -21.79
CA GLU A 20 -14.94 17.90 -21.23
C GLU A 20 -14.26 18.76 -22.31
N GLY A 21 -14.90 18.93 -23.45
CA GLY A 21 -14.42 19.72 -24.60
C GLY A 21 -13.34 19.02 -25.46
N ARG A 22 -12.90 17.82 -25.12
CA ARG A 22 -11.90 17.04 -25.88
C ARG A 22 -12.60 16.08 -26.84
N PRO A 23 -12.19 16.03 -28.12
CA PRO A 23 -12.78 15.12 -29.11
C PRO A 23 -12.20 13.71 -28.95
N PHE A 24 -13.09 12.72 -29.07
CA PHE A 24 -12.73 11.29 -29.13
C PHE A 24 -13.36 10.65 -30.35
N GLN A 25 -12.70 9.66 -30.93
CA GLN A 25 -13.20 8.88 -32.04
C GLN A 25 -13.11 7.39 -31.72
N GLU A 26 -14.19 6.65 -31.93
CA GLU A 26 -14.24 5.21 -31.72
C GLU A 26 -15.04 4.53 -32.85
N SER A 27 -14.62 3.31 -33.20
CA SER A 27 -15.42 2.47 -34.08
C SER A 27 -16.68 1.96 -33.37
N THR A 28 -17.82 2.04 -34.00
CA THR A 28 -19.06 1.45 -33.48
C THR A 28 -19.12 -0.07 -33.66
N ARG A 29 -18.15 -0.66 -34.37
CA ARG A 29 -18.07 -2.07 -34.75
C ARG A 29 -19.32 -2.59 -35.47
N THR A 30 -20.08 -1.71 -36.10
CA THR A 30 -21.25 -2.04 -36.91
C THR A 30 -21.24 -1.25 -38.20
N SER A 31 -21.61 -1.88 -39.30
CA SER A 31 -21.90 -1.26 -40.58
C SER A 31 -23.34 -0.79 -40.73
N ASP A 32 -24.20 -1.05 -39.72
CA ASP A 32 -25.58 -0.53 -39.68
C ASP A 32 -25.59 0.88 -39.13
N LYS A 33 -26.07 1.85 -39.93
CA LYS A 33 -26.14 3.25 -39.60
C LYS A 33 -27.06 3.58 -38.42
N ASP A 34 -28.20 2.91 -38.32
CA ASP A 34 -29.16 3.19 -37.24
C ASP A 34 -28.67 2.59 -35.90
N ARG A 35 -28.03 1.46 -35.94
CA ARG A 35 -27.35 0.89 -34.78
C ARG A 35 -26.17 1.76 -34.33
N ALA A 36 -25.39 2.29 -35.28
CA ALA A 36 -24.29 3.22 -34.96
C ALA A 36 -24.81 4.51 -34.30
N LYS A 37 -25.93 5.08 -34.80
CA LYS A 37 -26.57 6.24 -34.18
C LYS A 37 -27.08 5.97 -32.76
N ARG A 38 -27.67 4.79 -32.51
CA ARG A 38 -28.11 4.40 -31.17
C ARG A 38 -26.93 4.30 -30.20
N ILE A 39 -25.80 3.69 -30.63
CA ILE A 39 -24.58 3.59 -29.84
C ILE A 39 -24.07 4.99 -29.49
N LEU A 40 -24.01 5.92 -30.45
CA LEU A 40 -23.59 7.31 -30.22
C LEU A 40 -24.51 7.99 -29.20
N LYS A 41 -25.84 7.87 -29.37
CA LYS A 41 -26.81 8.50 -28.47
C LYS A 41 -26.73 7.99 -27.04
N ILE A 42 -26.49 6.67 -26.85
CA ILE A 42 -26.26 6.09 -25.54
C ILE A 42 -24.98 6.69 -24.93
N LYS A 43 -23.90 6.77 -25.71
CA LYS A 43 -22.61 7.32 -25.26
C LYS A 43 -22.74 8.80 -24.86
N GLU A 44 -23.42 9.61 -25.63
CA GLU A 44 -23.73 11.02 -25.31
C GLU A 44 -24.56 11.14 -24.03
N GLY A 45 -25.55 10.26 -23.85
CA GLY A 45 -26.34 10.18 -22.62
C GLY A 45 -25.51 9.85 -21.40
N GLU A 46 -24.59 8.88 -21.50
CA GLU A 46 -23.66 8.52 -20.45
C GLU A 46 -22.69 9.68 -20.11
N ILE A 47 -22.22 10.41 -21.13
CA ILE A 47 -21.38 11.60 -20.95
C ILE A 47 -22.16 12.69 -20.21
N ALA A 48 -23.38 12.98 -20.65
CA ALA A 48 -24.24 14.00 -20.05
C ALA A 48 -24.62 13.66 -18.59
N ALA A 49 -24.80 12.38 -18.30
CA ALA A 49 -25.03 11.86 -16.92
C ALA A 49 -23.74 11.80 -16.05
N GLY A 50 -22.58 12.18 -16.59
CA GLY A 50 -21.30 12.08 -15.89
C GLY A 50 -20.81 10.63 -15.66
N LEU A 51 -21.44 9.67 -16.33
CA LEU A 51 -21.10 8.24 -16.21
C LEU A 51 -19.95 7.83 -17.13
N TYR A 52 -19.81 8.49 -18.27
CA TYR A 52 -18.76 8.22 -19.25
C TYR A 52 -17.63 9.28 -19.17
N ARG A 53 -16.42 8.85 -18.93
CA ARG A 53 -15.25 9.72 -18.71
C ARG A 53 -14.10 9.51 -19.70
N GLY A 54 -14.40 8.90 -20.85
CA GLY A 54 -13.44 8.73 -21.93
C GLY A 54 -12.96 7.29 -22.14
N PRO A 55 -12.35 7.00 -23.30
CA PRO A 55 -11.95 5.65 -23.70
C PRO A 55 -10.79 5.07 -22.89
N ASN A 56 -10.06 5.88 -22.14
CA ASN A 56 -8.94 5.43 -21.33
C ASN A 56 -9.39 4.46 -20.23
N ILE A 57 -10.58 4.69 -19.65
CA ILE A 57 -11.13 3.82 -18.60
C ILE A 57 -11.34 2.40 -19.11
N ASP A 58 -11.87 2.24 -20.33
CA ASP A 58 -12.14 0.93 -20.93
C ASP A 58 -10.84 0.17 -21.33
N ARG A 59 -9.74 0.90 -21.50
CA ARG A 59 -8.44 0.33 -21.88
C ARG A 59 -7.54 0.05 -20.68
N THR A 60 -7.78 0.73 -19.56
CA THR A 60 -6.96 0.60 -18.34
C THR A 60 -6.97 -0.83 -17.84
N ARG A 61 -5.78 -1.34 -17.54
CA ARG A 61 -5.54 -2.68 -17.02
C ARG A 61 -5.01 -2.62 -15.58
N TYR A 62 -4.95 -3.78 -14.96
CA TYR A 62 -4.38 -3.96 -13.62
C TYR A 62 -2.95 -3.37 -13.52
N GLU A 63 -2.12 -3.64 -14.53
CA GLU A 63 -0.73 -3.19 -14.59
C GLU A 63 -0.59 -1.68 -14.59
N ASP A 64 -1.50 -0.97 -15.25
CA ASP A 64 -1.48 0.50 -15.30
C ASP A 64 -1.69 1.10 -13.90
N LEU A 65 -2.58 0.51 -13.10
CA LEU A 65 -2.80 0.94 -11.71
C LEU A 65 -1.66 0.49 -10.78
N ALA A 66 -1.05 -0.66 -11.04
CA ALA A 66 0.11 -1.12 -10.27
C ALA A 66 1.29 -0.17 -10.46
N GLU A 67 1.51 0.29 -11.70
CA GLU A 67 2.53 1.28 -12.03
C GLU A 67 2.30 2.64 -11.34
N LEU A 68 1.05 3.12 -11.28
CA LEU A 68 0.74 4.35 -10.53
C LEU A 68 1.16 4.26 -9.06
N VAL A 69 0.93 3.10 -8.43
CA VAL A 69 1.34 2.92 -7.03
C VAL A 69 2.86 2.91 -6.91
N ARG A 70 3.56 2.26 -7.85
CA ARG A 70 5.03 2.24 -7.89
C ARG A 70 5.58 3.67 -7.95
N GLN A 71 5.07 4.47 -8.88
CA GLN A 71 5.47 5.88 -9.06
C GLN A 71 5.19 6.73 -7.80
N ASP A 72 4.03 6.55 -7.14
CA ASP A 72 3.73 7.23 -5.87
C ASP A 72 4.73 6.87 -4.77
N TYR A 73 5.16 5.61 -4.70
CA TYR A 73 6.16 5.19 -3.72
C TYR A 73 7.55 5.78 -3.99
N GLU A 74 7.94 5.89 -5.25
CA GLU A 74 9.19 6.51 -5.66
C GLU A 74 9.17 8.03 -5.39
N LEU A 75 8.11 8.70 -5.82
CA LEU A 75 7.93 10.15 -5.62
C LEU A 75 7.99 10.53 -4.13
N ASN A 76 7.32 9.75 -3.29
CA ASN A 76 7.27 9.98 -1.85
C ASN A 76 8.45 9.36 -1.10
N LYS A 77 9.46 8.80 -1.77
CA LYS A 77 10.65 8.14 -1.18
C LYS A 77 10.27 7.16 -0.05
N ARG A 78 9.18 6.42 -0.23
CA ARG A 78 8.66 5.51 0.81
C ARG A 78 9.55 4.28 0.95
N LYS A 79 10.09 4.05 2.14
CA LYS A 79 10.94 2.89 2.48
C LYS A 79 10.23 1.53 2.38
N THR A 80 8.93 1.51 2.10
CA THR A 80 8.07 0.32 2.13
C THR A 80 7.88 -0.36 0.75
N GLY A 81 8.75 -0.11 -0.22
CA GLY A 81 8.70 -0.75 -1.55
C GLY A 81 8.66 -2.28 -1.50
N ARG A 82 9.34 -2.90 -0.53
CA ARG A 82 9.27 -4.34 -0.28
C ARG A 82 7.83 -4.84 -0.03
N ARG A 83 7.02 -4.10 0.74
CA ARG A 83 5.61 -4.47 0.99
C ARG A 83 4.74 -4.38 -0.25
N VAL A 84 5.03 -3.42 -1.15
CA VAL A 84 4.35 -3.34 -2.46
C VAL A 84 4.61 -4.61 -3.26
N SER A 85 5.86 -5.04 -3.31
CA SER A 85 6.26 -6.28 -3.99
C SER A 85 5.59 -7.52 -3.36
N GLU A 86 5.50 -7.59 -2.03
CA GLU A 86 4.83 -8.69 -1.32
C GLU A 86 3.33 -8.78 -1.68
N TYR A 87 2.61 -7.65 -1.72
CA TYR A 87 1.19 -7.66 -2.09
C TYR A 87 0.99 -7.93 -3.58
N GLN A 88 1.83 -7.38 -4.45
CA GLN A 88 1.78 -7.64 -5.88
C GLN A 88 2.04 -9.11 -6.20
N HIS A 89 2.92 -9.78 -5.46
CA HIS A 89 3.22 -11.20 -5.64
C HIS A 89 1.96 -12.08 -5.61
N HIS A 90 0.97 -11.75 -4.79
CA HIS A 90 -0.29 -12.50 -4.70
C HIS A 90 -1.39 -11.95 -5.62
N LEU A 91 -1.46 -10.64 -5.81
CA LEU A 91 -2.49 -10.00 -6.64
C LEU A 91 -2.20 -10.14 -8.14
N GLU A 92 -0.95 -9.97 -8.55
CA GLU A 92 -0.56 -9.97 -9.95
C GLU A 92 -0.91 -11.28 -10.68
N PRO A 93 -0.61 -12.48 -10.17
CA PRO A 93 -0.96 -13.72 -10.86
C PRO A 93 -2.47 -13.88 -11.09
N TYR A 94 -3.30 -13.28 -10.24
CA TYR A 94 -4.75 -13.40 -10.35
C TYR A 94 -5.39 -12.32 -11.23
N PHE A 95 -4.89 -11.07 -11.17
CA PHE A 95 -5.49 -9.92 -11.86
C PHE A 95 -4.73 -9.47 -13.10
N ARG A 96 -3.55 -10.03 -13.36
CA ARG A 96 -2.70 -9.68 -14.50
C ARG A 96 -3.49 -9.71 -15.81
N LYS A 97 -3.23 -8.71 -16.66
CA LYS A 97 -3.87 -8.49 -17.96
C LYS A 97 -5.38 -8.24 -17.92
N MET A 98 -6.02 -8.24 -16.74
CA MET A 98 -7.43 -7.91 -16.63
C MET A 98 -7.66 -6.42 -16.85
N ARG A 99 -8.73 -6.10 -17.57
CA ARG A 99 -9.24 -4.72 -17.61
C ARG A 99 -9.80 -4.36 -16.24
N ILE A 100 -9.62 -3.11 -15.83
CA ILE A 100 -10.11 -2.62 -14.54
C ILE A 100 -11.62 -2.76 -14.42
N SER A 101 -12.36 -2.55 -15.51
CA SER A 101 -13.81 -2.76 -15.55
C SER A 101 -14.26 -4.22 -15.28
N ALA A 102 -13.37 -5.20 -15.52
CA ALA A 102 -13.62 -6.61 -15.25
C ALA A 102 -13.27 -7.04 -13.81
N ILE A 103 -12.58 -6.18 -13.04
CA ILE A 103 -12.27 -6.43 -11.63
C ILE A 103 -13.45 -5.93 -10.78
N THR A 104 -14.52 -6.71 -10.78
CA THR A 104 -15.75 -6.43 -10.06
C THR A 104 -15.68 -6.90 -8.61
N THR A 105 -16.65 -6.51 -7.79
CA THR A 105 -16.80 -7.00 -6.40
C THR A 105 -16.84 -8.54 -6.34
N GLU A 106 -17.52 -9.19 -7.30
CA GLU A 106 -17.60 -10.66 -7.38
C GLU A 106 -16.23 -11.27 -7.66
N ARG A 107 -15.47 -10.67 -8.57
CA ARG A 107 -14.11 -11.13 -8.89
C ARG A 107 -13.19 -11.00 -7.68
N ILE A 108 -13.33 -9.92 -6.92
CA ILE A 108 -12.56 -9.70 -5.68
C ILE A 108 -12.98 -10.72 -4.60
N LYS A 109 -14.26 -11.02 -4.45
CA LYS A 109 -14.73 -12.09 -3.56
C LYS A 109 -14.16 -13.45 -3.96
N ALA A 110 -14.13 -13.77 -5.25
CA ALA A 110 -13.53 -15.01 -5.75
C ALA A 110 -12.02 -15.09 -5.42
N TYR A 111 -11.29 -13.96 -5.53
CA TYR A 111 -9.90 -13.88 -5.07
C TYR A 111 -9.77 -14.17 -3.58
N ILE A 112 -10.62 -13.56 -2.74
CA ILE A 112 -10.63 -13.78 -1.28
C ILE A 112 -10.84 -15.26 -0.96
N VAL A 113 -11.84 -15.90 -1.57
CA VAL A 113 -12.12 -17.32 -1.37
C VAL A 113 -10.94 -18.20 -1.79
N LYS A 114 -10.31 -17.88 -2.92
CA LYS A 114 -9.09 -18.57 -3.36
C LYS A 114 -7.98 -18.47 -2.30
N ARG A 115 -7.71 -17.27 -1.79
CA ARG A 115 -6.67 -17.05 -0.79
C ARG A 115 -6.96 -17.76 0.53
N GLN A 116 -8.23 -17.80 0.94
CA GLN A 116 -8.65 -18.58 2.11
C GLN A 116 -8.41 -20.08 1.90
N GLY A 117 -8.71 -20.60 0.69
CA GLY A 117 -8.42 -21.98 0.31
C GLY A 117 -6.91 -22.32 0.29
N GLU A 118 -6.06 -21.33 0.06
CA GLU A 118 -4.59 -21.44 0.17
C GLU A 118 -4.08 -21.32 1.62
N GLY A 119 -4.97 -21.16 2.61
CA GLY A 119 -4.63 -21.04 4.02
C GLY A 119 -4.13 -19.64 4.46
N ALA A 120 -4.31 -18.61 3.65
CA ALA A 120 -3.91 -17.26 4.02
C ALA A 120 -4.81 -16.69 5.14
N ALA A 121 -4.20 -16.09 6.16
CA ALA A 121 -4.93 -15.46 7.25
C ALA A 121 -5.74 -14.24 6.76
N ASN A 122 -6.91 -14.00 7.35
CA ASN A 122 -7.79 -12.87 7.01
C ASN A 122 -7.07 -11.52 7.03
N GLY A 123 -6.16 -11.30 8.00
CA GLY A 123 -5.37 -10.08 8.07
C GLY A 123 -4.43 -9.90 6.87
N THR A 124 -3.87 -10.97 6.34
CA THR A 124 -3.04 -10.94 5.12
C THR A 124 -3.89 -10.59 3.91
N ILE A 125 -5.03 -11.27 3.75
CA ILE A 125 -5.97 -11.02 2.65
C ILE A 125 -6.50 -9.59 2.68
N ASN A 126 -6.84 -9.06 3.85
CA ASN A 126 -7.26 -7.67 4.03
C ASN A 126 -6.19 -6.66 3.61
N ARG A 127 -4.91 -6.95 3.83
CA ARG A 127 -3.81 -6.10 3.38
C ARG A 127 -3.65 -6.15 1.86
N GLU A 128 -3.73 -7.33 1.25
CA GLU A 128 -3.70 -7.52 -0.20
C GLU A 128 -4.86 -6.75 -0.86
N THR A 129 -6.09 -6.97 -0.43
CA THR A 129 -7.27 -6.29 -0.96
C THR A 129 -7.32 -4.80 -0.64
N GLY A 130 -6.76 -4.38 0.51
CA GLY A 130 -6.55 -2.98 0.85
C GLY A 130 -5.58 -2.28 -0.09
N PHE A 131 -4.54 -2.98 -0.53
CA PHE A 131 -3.62 -2.50 -1.54
C PHE A 131 -4.32 -2.35 -2.91
N LEU A 132 -5.12 -3.34 -3.32
CA LEU A 132 -5.93 -3.27 -4.53
C LEU A 132 -6.91 -2.08 -4.47
N LYS A 133 -7.55 -1.83 -3.32
CA LYS A 133 -8.41 -0.65 -3.09
C LYS A 133 -7.66 0.67 -3.29
N ARG A 134 -6.41 0.74 -2.84
CA ARG A 134 -5.55 1.90 -3.05
C ARG A 134 -5.28 2.12 -4.53
N MET A 135 -4.94 1.05 -5.28
CA MET A 135 -4.73 1.13 -6.73
C MET A 135 -5.94 1.73 -7.44
N PHE A 136 -7.15 1.23 -7.16
CA PHE A 136 -8.39 1.76 -7.72
C PHE A 136 -8.63 3.23 -7.36
N ARG A 137 -8.40 3.62 -6.10
CA ARG A 137 -8.54 5.02 -5.66
C ARG A 137 -7.57 5.95 -6.37
N MET A 138 -6.32 5.53 -6.53
CA MET A 138 -5.33 6.32 -7.26
C MET A 138 -5.71 6.50 -8.72
N GLY A 139 -6.16 5.45 -9.40
CA GLY A 139 -6.64 5.53 -10.77
C GLY A 139 -7.90 6.41 -10.91
N PHE A 140 -8.77 6.41 -9.91
CA PHE A 140 -9.94 7.27 -9.86
C PHE A 140 -9.57 8.76 -9.69
N GLN A 141 -8.49 9.06 -8.99
CA GLN A 141 -7.99 10.42 -8.74
C GLN A 141 -7.16 11.00 -9.88
N GLN A 142 -6.81 10.20 -10.91
CA GLN A 142 -6.07 10.71 -12.07
C GLN A 142 -6.89 11.69 -12.91
N THR A 143 -6.19 12.56 -13.63
CA THR A 143 -6.80 13.45 -14.64
C THR A 143 -6.07 13.28 -15.96
N PRO A 144 -6.67 12.66 -17.00
CA PRO A 144 -8.01 12.05 -17.00
C PRO A 144 -8.11 10.80 -16.14
N GLN A 145 -9.31 10.50 -15.63
CA GLN A 145 -9.52 9.31 -14.79
C GLN A 145 -9.22 8.01 -15.54
N LEU A 146 -8.58 7.09 -14.85
CA LEU A 146 -8.30 5.73 -15.34
C LEU A 146 -9.30 4.69 -14.79
N VAL A 147 -10.08 5.06 -13.78
CA VAL A 147 -11.09 4.23 -13.12
C VAL A 147 -12.38 5.00 -12.99
N ALA A 148 -13.48 4.46 -13.54
CA ALA A 148 -14.79 5.09 -13.44
C ALA A 148 -15.37 5.00 -12.02
N ARG A 149 -15.17 3.87 -11.34
CA ARG A 149 -15.73 3.58 -10.03
C ARG A 149 -14.81 2.64 -9.24
N VAL A 150 -14.61 2.93 -7.97
CA VAL A 150 -13.93 2.02 -7.05
C VAL A 150 -14.92 0.90 -6.66
N PRO A 151 -14.62 -0.38 -6.93
CA PRO A 151 -15.51 -1.48 -6.53
C PRO A 151 -15.60 -1.58 -5.02
N HIS A 152 -16.70 -2.12 -4.51
CA HIS A 152 -16.78 -2.49 -3.10
C HIS A 152 -15.84 -3.65 -2.82
N ILE A 153 -14.96 -3.48 -1.85
CA ILE A 153 -14.00 -4.49 -1.42
C ILE A 153 -14.36 -4.91 0.01
N PRO A 154 -14.85 -6.16 0.20
CA PRO A 154 -15.20 -6.67 1.51
C PRO A 154 -13.97 -6.71 2.43
N GLN A 155 -14.16 -6.39 3.69
CA GLN A 155 -13.14 -6.57 4.73
C GLN A 155 -13.51 -7.78 5.59
N LEU A 156 -12.57 -8.70 5.73
CA LEU A 156 -12.74 -9.89 6.54
C LEU A 156 -12.51 -9.58 8.02
N LYS A 157 -13.25 -10.25 8.89
CA LYS A 157 -13.03 -10.13 10.33
C LYS A 157 -11.69 -10.77 10.72
N GLU A 158 -10.88 -10.03 11.45
CA GLU A 158 -9.59 -10.49 11.95
C GLU A 158 -9.71 -10.92 13.41
N TYR A 159 -9.22 -12.12 13.71
CA TYR A 159 -9.15 -12.68 15.07
C TYR A 159 -7.68 -12.75 15.49
N ASN A 160 -7.04 -11.58 15.57
CA ASN A 160 -5.62 -11.45 15.85
C ASN A 160 -5.34 -10.70 17.16
N ILE A 161 -6.28 -10.75 18.10
CA ILE A 161 -6.09 -10.15 19.42
C ILE A 161 -4.98 -10.93 20.11
N ARG A 162 -3.88 -10.26 20.39
CA ARG A 162 -2.81 -10.82 21.19
C ARG A 162 -3.33 -10.96 22.62
N SER A 163 -3.20 -12.17 23.17
CA SER A 163 -3.46 -12.47 24.56
C SER A 163 -2.13 -12.61 25.30
N GLY A 164 -2.14 -12.25 26.57
CA GLY A 164 -0.95 -12.29 27.42
C GLY A 164 -0.17 -10.98 27.45
N PHE A 165 0.48 -10.78 28.57
CA PHE A 165 1.41 -9.68 28.85
C PHE A 165 2.53 -10.26 29.71
N PHE A 166 3.66 -9.57 29.75
CA PHE A 166 4.77 -9.94 30.60
C PHE A 166 4.59 -9.29 31.96
N GLU A 167 4.51 -10.10 33.00
CA GLU A 167 4.71 -9.62 34.36
C GLU A 167 6.19 -9.22 34.53
N HIS A 168 6.46 -8.43 35.55
CA HIS A 168 7.82 -7.92 35.76
C HIS A 168 8.85 -9.05 35.96
N GLU A 169 8.48 -10.08 36.72
CA GLU A 169 9.34 -11.25 36.95
C GLU A 169 9.63 -12.02 35.67
N ASP A 170 8.63 -12.23 34.80
CA ASP A 170 8.79 -12.87 33.50
C ASP A 170 9.73 -12.06 32.60
N PHE A 171 9.62 -10.74 32.63
CA PHE A 171 10.54 -9.86 31.92
C PHE A 171 11.98 -10.01 32.41
N LEU A 172 12.19 -10.06 33.74
CA LEU A 172 13.52 -10.23 34.32
C LEU A 172 14.11 -11.58 33.94
N ALA A 173 13.34 -12.67 33.98
CA ALA A 173 13.75 -14.00 33.57
C ALA A 173 14.13 -14.04 32.07
N LEU A 174 13.27 -13.46 31.21
CA LEU A 174 13.56 -13.34 29.79
C LEU A 174 14.86 -12.55 29.55
N ARG A 175 15.00 -11.39 30.19
CA ARG A 175 16.19 -10.55 30.04
C ARG A 175 17.45 -11.31 30.43
N GLY A 176 17.44 -12.06 31.54
CA GLY A 176 18.58 -12.86 32.00
C GLY A 176 19.01 -13.97 31.02
N ALA A 177 18.08 -14.47 30.20
CA ALA A 177 18.35 -15.48 29.17
C ALA A 177 18.87 -14.90 27.85
N LEU A 178 18.78 -13.57 27.64
CA LEU A 178 19.20 -12.92 26.43
C LEU A 178 20.69 -12.57 26.41
N PRO A 179 21.36 -12.55 25.24
CA PRO A 179 22.70 -12.00 25.13
C PRO A 179 22.72 -10.48 25.44
N ASP A 180 23.85 -9.96 25.92
CA ASP A 180 24.00 -8.61 26.47
C ASP A 180 23.37 -7.50 25.60
N TYR A 181 23.63 -7.50 24.30
CA TYR A 181 23.06 -6.50 23.37
C TYR A 181 21.53 -6.56 23.29
N ALA A 182 20.98 -7.77 23.38
CA ALA A 182 19.54 -7.97 23.36
C ALA A 182 18.88 -7.63 24.71
N GLN A 183 19.60 -7.82 25.82
CA GLN A 183 19.15 -7.37 27.15
C GLN A 183 18.91 -5.88 27.17
N VAL A 184 19.81 -5.08 26.59
CA VAL A 184 19.67 -3.62 26.51
C VAL A 184 18.45 -3.23 25.66
N ALA A 185 18.33 -3.84 24.48
CA ALA A 185 17.19 -3.58 23.60
C ALA A 185 15.85 -3.95 24.26
N ALA A 186 15.77 -5.11 24.92
CA ALA A 186 14.60 -5.55 25.67
C ALA A 186 14.26 -4.61 26.83
N THR A 187 15.29 -4.15 27.57
CA THR A 187 15.12 -3.21 28.69
C THR A 187 14.60 -1.87 28.20
N LEU A 188 15.16 -1.31 27.12
CA LEU A 188 14.67 -0.10 26.48
C LEU A 188 13.21 -0.25 26.05
N ALA A 189 12.88 -1.34 25.34
CA ALA A 189 11.51 -1.59 24.88
C ALA A 189 10.52 -1.72 26.04
N TYR A 190 10.89 -2.45 27.09
CA TYR A 190 10.03 -2.70 28.25
C TYR A 190 9.70 -1.41 29.03
N TYR A 191 10.71 -0.64 29.42
CA TYR A 191 10.51 0.55 30.25
C TYR A 191 10.01 1.78 29.47
N SER A 192 10.26 1.85 28.16
CA SER A 192 9.93 3.03 27.37
C SER A 192 8.75 2.86 26.42
N GLY A 193 8.33 1.62 26.13
CA GLY A 193 7.33 1.33 25.11
C GLY A 193 7.79 1.71 23.69
N MET A 194 9.09 1.86 23.46
CA MET A 194 9.66 2.21 22.15
C MET A 194 9.42 1.10 21.14
N ARG A 195 9.22 1.52 19.89
CA ARG A 195 9.14 0.56 18.78
C ARG A 195 10.52 -0.03 18.50
N MET A 196 10.56 -1.29 18.03
CA MET A 196 11.81 -1.97 17.69
C MET A 196 12.71 -1.11 16.79
N GLY A 197 12.15 -0.48 15.75
CA GLY A 197 12.93 0.39 14.86
C GLY A 197 13.52 1.62 15.57
N GLU A 198 12.82 2.18 16.55
CA GLU A 198 13.31 3.29 17.37
C GLU A 198 14.46 2.81 18.28
N VAL A 199 14.30 1.65 18.92
CA VAL A 199 15.34 1.05 19.77
C VAL A 199 16.63 0.76 18.97
N CYS A 200 16.50 0.10 17.81
CA CYS A 200 17.64 -0.26 16.96
C CYS A 200 18.35 0.93 16.29
N SER A 201 17.71 2.09 16.25
CA SER A 201 18.29 3.32 15.67
C SER A 201 18.83 4.30 16.71
N LEU A 202 18.81 3.94 18.01
CA LEU A 202 19.30 4.80 19.07
C LEU A 202 20.80 4.98 19.03
N GLN A 203 21.20 6.24 19.30
CA GLN A 203 22.60 6.63 19.42
C GLN A 203 22.92 7.20 20.80
N TRP A 204 24.15 7.01 21.25
CA TRP A 204 24.61 7.52 22.53
C TRP A 204 24.46 9.02 22.69
N ARG A 205 24.61 9.80 21.61
CA ARG A 205 24.41 11.26 21.61
C ARG A 205 23.00 11.74 21.96
N GLN A 206 22.02 10.82 21.92
CA GLN A 206 20.62 11.13 22.27
C GLN A 206 20.39 11.04 23.78
N ILE A 207 21.39 10.56 24.55
CA ILE A 207 21.31 10.47 26.00
C ILE A 207 22.03 11.65 26.65
N ASN A 208 21.30 12.38 27.48
CA ASN A 208 21.88 13.33 28.45
C ASN A 208 21.99 12.58 29.79
N TRP A 209 23.20 12.13 30.11
CA TRP A 209 23.49 11.36 31.32
C TRP A 209 23.33 12.18 32.59
N THR A 210 23.63 13.49 32.55
CA THR A 210 23.55 14.39 33.70
C THR A 210 22.10 14.59 34.11
N GLU A 211 21.19 14.75 33.15
CA GLU A 211 19.76 14.91 33.39
C GLU A 211 18.99 13.59 33.45
N GLY A 212 19.63 12.48 33.11
CA GLY A 212 18.97 11.18 32.98
C GLY A 212 17.86 11.17 31.92
N LYS A 213 18.08 11.80 30.77
CA LYS A 213 17.09 11.95 29.71
C LYS A 213 17.58 11.37 28.40
N LEU A 214 16.65 10.74 27.66
CA LEU A 214 16.87 10.29 26.29
C LEU A 214 15.93 11.08 25.36
N PHE A 215 16.49 11.71 24.34
CA PHE A 215 15.79 12.56 23.39
C PHE A 215 15.55 11.84 22.07
N LEU A 216 14.29 11.67 21.65
CA LEU A 216 13.91 11.22 20.32
C LEU A 216 13.48 12.40 19.49
N GLN A 217 14.18 12.62 18.39
CA GLN A 217 13.82 13.65 17.41
C GLN A 217 12.57 13.22 16.61
N ALA A 218 11.87 14.17 15.99
CA ALA A 218 10.68 13.87 15.19
C ALA A 218 10.95 12.81 14.10
N GLN A 219 12.10 12.91 13.44
CA GLN A 219 12.53 11.99 12.39
C GLN A 219 12.82 10.56 12.87
N ASP A 220 13.09 10.39 14.17
CA ASP A 220 13.39 9.09 14.79
C ASP A 220 12.11 8.32 15.14
N THR A 221 10.95 9.00 15.12
CA THR A 221 9.67 8.45 15.52
C THR A 221 8.73 8.22 14.33
N LYS A 222 7.93 7.16 14.40
CA LYS A 222 6.95 6.85 13.33
C LYS A 222 5.91 7.95 13.13
N THR A 223 5.61 8.71 14.17
CA THR A 223 4.58 9.77 14.17
C THR A 223 5.13 11.16 13.86
N ASN A 224 6.43 11.28 13.60
CA ASN A 224 7.13 12.55 13.44
C ASN A 224 6.91 13.52 14.62
N THR A 225 6.76 12.97 15.83
CA THR A 225 6.58 13.75 17.05
C THR A 225 7.77 13.50 17.97
N PRO A 226 8.54 14.53 18.36
CA PRO A 226 9.66 14.37 19.27
C PRO A 226 9.14 13.99 20.66
N ARG A 227 9.92 13.23 21.41
CA ARG A 227 9.60 12.90 22.80
C ARG A 227 10.85 12.74 23.65
N VAL A 228 10.69 13.00 24.93
CA VAL A 228 11.72 12.81 25.95
C VAL A 228 11.33 11.64 26.83
N LEU A 229 12.27 10.75 27.08
CA LEU A 229 12.13 9.63 27.99
C LEU A 229 13.06 9.84 29.19
N TYR A 230 12.58 9.61 30.38
CA TYR A 230 13.39 9.68 31.60
C TYR A 230 14.02 8.34 31.87
N LEU A 231 15.34 8.32 32.01
CA LEU A 231 16.12 7.14 32.35
C LEU A 231 16.16 7.01 33.87
N THR A 232 15.36 6.13 34.40
CA THR A 232 15.25 5.92 35.86
C THR A 232 15.56 4.48 36.24
N GLY A 233 15.98 4.29 37.48
CA GLY A 233 16.13 2.98 38.11
C GLY A 233 16.99 1.98 37.31
N ASP A 234 16.38 0.85 36.99
CA ASP A 234 17.04 -0.26 36.30
C ASP A 234 17.45 0.08 34.87
N LEU A 235 16.61 0.86 34.14
CA LEU A 235 16.93 1.29 32.77
C LEU A 235 18.23 2.10 32.71
N TYR A 236 18.40 3.05 33.62
CA TYR A 236 19.62 3.86 33.69
C TYR A 236 20.85 3.00 33.99
N ARG A 237 20.74 2.10 34.98
CA ARG A 237 21.86 1.19 35.37
C ARG A 237 22.28 0.28 34.20
N VAL A 238 21.32 -0.33 33.53
CA VAL A 238 21.60 -1.22 32.40
C VAL A 238 22.28 -0.46 31.24
N LEU A 239 21.77 0.73 30.92
CA LEU A 239 22.37 1.56 29.86
C LEU A 239 23.78 2.04 30.20
N LEU A 240 24.04 2.43 31.44
CA LEU A 240 25.36 2.87 31.89
C LEU A 240 26.37 1.73 31.84
N ALA A 241 26.01 0.56 32.36
CA ALA A 241 26.86 -0.64 32.32
C ALA A 241 27.16 -1.06 30.87
N TRP A 242 26.16 -0.98 29.99
CA TRP A 242 26.34 -1.28 28.56
C TRP A 242 27.25 -0.26 27.87
N LYS A 243 27.09 1.05 28.17
CA LYS A 243 27.96 2.09 27.65
C LYS A 243 29.41 1.82 27.96
N THR A 244 29.72 1.50 29.21
CA THR A 244 31.09 1.16 29.64
C THR A 244 31.64 -0.01 28.84
N ARG A 245 30.87 -1.06 28.60
CA ARG A 245 31.29 -2.19 27.75
C ARG A 245 31.49 -1.81 26.29
N CYS A 246 30.61 -1.02 25.74
CA CYS A 246 30.72 -0.55 24.35
C CYS A 246 31.99 0.29 24.15
N ASP A 247 32.30 1.18 25.08
CA ASP A 247 33.48 2.02 25.01
C ASP A 247 34.79 1.21 25.05
N LEU A 248 34.81 0.11 25.76
CA LEU A 248 35.94 -0.82 25.80
C LEU A 248 36.05 -1.68 24.55
N LYS A 249 34.92 -2.23 24.08
CA LYS A 249 34.92 -3.24 23.00
C LYS A 249 34.82 -2.62 21.59
N TRP A 250 34.13 -1.50 21.45
CA TRP A 250 33.90 -0.79 20.18
C TRP A 250 34.03 0.73 20.36
N PRO A 251 35.27 1.22 20.60
CA PRO A 251 35.49 2.66 20.82
C PRO A 251 34.94 3.50 19.68
N GLY A 252 34.14 4.52 20.01
CA GLY A 252 33.58 5.42 19.03
C GLY A 252 32.34 4.91 18.29
N CYS A 253 31.83 3.71 18.60
CA CYS A 253 30.55 3.25 18.03
C CYS A 253 29.40 4.18 18.46
N PRO A 254 28.67 4.79 17.52
CA PRO A 254 27.62 5.74 17.88
C PRO A 254 26.32 5.05 18.34
N TRP A 255 26.13 3.76 18.04
CA TRP A 255 24.88 3.04 18.27
C TRP A 255 24.83 2.39 19.66
N ILE A 256 23.61 2.33 20.21
CA ILE A 256 23.36 1.67 21.51
C ILE A 256 23.15 0.17 21.33
N CYS A 257 22.43 -0.25 20.25
CA CYS A 257 22.11 -1.64 19.96
C CYS A 257 22.57 -2.02 18.55
#